data_c510c40b3ed66200982e3158ef889653
#
_entry.id   c510c40b3ed66200982e3158ef889653
#
_cell.length_a   1.000
_cell.length_b   1.000
_cell.length_c   1.000
_cell.angle_alpha   90.00
_cell.angle_beta   90.00
_cell.angle_gamma   90.00
#
_symmetry.space_group_name_H-M   'P 1'
#
loop_
_entity.id
_entity.type
_entity.pdbx_description
1 polymer ?
#
loop_
_entity_poly.entity_id
_entity_poly.type
_entity_poly.pdbx_seq_one_letter_code
_entity_poly.pdbx_strand_id
1 'polypeptide(L)'
;MNQQTNENNSTSCSYQELNPEMDAFLQGYLEEGRRKGLQESTIHLHDKIGHYFLFAMTETGCLKPQEMNAQNVGIACLKISSRWYLSHIRTFLRYAYQSGNTDRDYSGIVPLFKIPQPYPSVYTAEEIQKIENSVDQSSPHGKRDYAALLLATRLGIRSGDISSM
;
A
#
# COMPACT_ATOMS: atom_id res chain seq x y z
N MET A 1 3.52 -19.39 38.29
CA MET A 1 4.63 -18.56 37.77
C MET A 1 4.99 -19.09 36.39
N ASN A 2 4.32 -18.58 35.33
CA ASN A 2 4.65 -18.89 33.94
C ASN A 2 4.69 -17.56 33.22
N GLN A 3 5.90 -17.09 32.96
CA GLN A 3 6.16 -15.95 32.07
C GLN A 3 6.08 -16.48 30.65
N GLN A 4 5.03 -16.08 29.91
CA GLN A 4 5.00 -16.20 28.47
C GLN A 4 5.75 -15.00 27.89
N THR A 5 6.94 -15.26 27.39
CA THR A 5 7.71 -14.34 26.56
C THR A 5 6.98 -14.18 25.23
N ASN A 6 6.44 -12.98 24.98
CA ASN A 6 5.97 -12.55 23.67
C ASN A 6 7.20 -12.37 22.75
N GLU A 7 7.51 -13.38 21.98
CA GLU A 7 8.43 -13.24 20.85
C GLU A 7 7.71 -12.45 19.75
N ASN A 8 8.05 -11.17 19.67
CA ASN A 8 7.75 -10.33 18.50
C ASN A 8 8.48 -10.93 17.29
N ASN A 9 7.78 -11.76 16.54
CA ASN A 9 8.22 -12.30 15.27
C ASN A 9 8.16 -11.17 14.23
N SER A 10 9.12 -10.24 14.28
CA SER A 10 9.42 -9.34 13.17
C SER A 10 10.05 -10.20 12.07
N THR A 11 9.21 -10.78 11.23
CA THR A 11 9.65 -11.41 9.99
C THR A 11 10.27 -10.32 9.12
N SER A 12 11.58 -10.15 9.25
CA SER A 12 12.39 -9.45 8.26
C SER A 12 12.25 -10.24 6.96
N CYS A 13 11.35 -9.82 6.10
CA CYS A 13 11.23 -10.35 4.76
C CYS A 13 12.54 -9.97 4.05
N SER A 14 13.48 -10.91 3.98
CA SER A 14 14.67 -10.77 3.17
C SER A 14 14.17 -10.62 1.73
N TYR A 15 14.34 -9.41 1.16
CA TYR A 15 14.08 -9.18 -0.26
C TYR A 15 15.01 -10.12 -1.04
N GLN A 16 14.42 -11.13 -1.67
CA GLN A 16 15.15 -11.97 -2.60
C GLN A 16 15.49 -11.12 -3.81
N GLU A 17 16.74 -11.12 -4.25
CA GLU A 17 17.21 -10.24 -5.31
C GLU A 17 16.51 -10.57 -6.64
N LEU A 18 15.95 -9.53 -7.27
CA LEU A 18 15.47 -9.61 -8.64
C LEU A 18 16.68 -9.68 -9.59
N ASN A 19 16.50 -10.28 -10.76
CA ASN A 19 17.51 -10.15 -11.80
C ASN A 19 17.59 -8.69 -12.30
N PRO A 20 18.73 -8.25 -12.85
CA PRO A 20 18.95 -6.85 -13.23
C PRO A 20 17.91 -6.27 -14.21
N GLU A 21 17.38 -7.08 -15.13
CA GLU A 21 16.39 -6.62 -16.11
C GLU A 21 15.02 -6.37 -15.48
N MET A 22 14.60 -7.23 -14.55
CA MET A 22 13.34 -7.05 -13.80
C MET A 22 13.46 -5.90 -12.78
N ASP A 23 14.62 -5.75 -12.14
CA ASP A 23 14.85 -4.62 -11.24
C ASP A 23 14.85 -3.29 -11.99
N ALA A 24 15.59 -3.17 -13.10
CA ALA A 24 15.59 -1.97 -13.93
C ALA A 24 14.17 -1.60 -14.42
N PHE A 25 13.36 -2.60 -14.77
CA PHE A 25 11.97 -2.39 -15.16
C PHE A 25 11.13 -1.85 -13.98
N LEU A 26 11.29 -2.39 -12.77
CA LEU A 26 10.62 -1.91 -11.58
C LEU A 26 11.04 -0.46 -11.27
N GLN A 27 12.34 -0.15 -11.32
CA GLN A 27 12.83 1.21 -11.08
C GLN A 27 12.23 2.21 -12.08
N GLY A 28 12.13 1.85 -13.36
CA GLY A 28 11.47 2.69 -14.37
C GLY A 28 10.00 3.00 -14.01
N TYR A 29 9.27 2.02 -13.47
CA TYR A 29 7.90 2.24 -12.99
C TYR A 29 7.84 3.20 -11.79
N LEU A 30 8.76 3.07 -10.85
CA LEU A 30 8.82 3.92 -9.66
C LEU A 30 9.19 5.36 -10.02
N GLU A 31 10.13 5.55 -10.95
CA GLU A 31 10.51 6.87 -11.47
C GLU A 31 9.33 7.56 -12.18
N GLU A 32 8.58 6.82 -12.98
CA GLU A 32 7.35 7.35 -13.61
C GLU A 32 6.33 7.75 -12.54
N GLY A 33 6.21 7.00 -11.45
CA GLY A 33 5.38 7.37 -10.31
C GLY A 33 5.82 8.69 -9.66
N ARG A 34 7.13 8.87 -9.42
CA ARG A 34 7.70 10.12 -8.90
C ARG A 34 7.47 11.27 -9.85
N ARG A 35 7.67 11.06 -11.15
CA ARG A 35 7.40 12.08 -12.19
C ARG A 35 5.94 12.52 -12.22
N LYS A 36 5.01 11.63 -11.89
CA LYS A 36 3.57 11.93 -11.73
C LYS A 36 3.22 12.57 -10.39
N GLY A 37 4.18 12.79 -9.51
CA GLY A 37 3.97 13.43 -8.21
C GLY A 37 3.36 12.53 -7.13
N LEU A 38 3.52 11.21 -7.24
CA LEU A 38 3.08 10.30 -6.18
C LEU A 38 3.91 10.52 -4.90
N GLN A 39 3.25 10.41 -3.76
CA GLN A 39 3.89 10.48 -2.45
C GLN A 39 4.88 9.34 -2.25
N GLU A 40 6.02 9.58 -1.56
CA GLU A 40 7.04 8.56 -1.33
C GLU A 40 6.50 7.32 -0.60
N SER A 41 5.53 7.47 0.30
CA SER A 41 4.84 6.34 0.92
C SER A 41 4.13 5.44 -0.09
N THR A 42 3.56 6.02 -1.15
CA THR A 42 2.95 5.29 -2.27
C THR A 42 4.02 4.63 -3.14
N ILE A 43 5.14 5.31 -3.38
CA ILE A 43 6.28 4.75 -4.13
C ILE A 43 6.84 3.52 -3.41
N HIS A 44 7.07 3.61 -2.09
CA HIS A 44 7.49 2.45 -1.28
C HIS A 44 6.50 1.28 -1.34
N LEU A 45 5.20 1.57 -1.33
CA LEU A 45 4.18 0.53 -1.48
C LEU A 45 4.24 -0.12 -2.86
N HIS A 46 4.40 0.68 -3.92
CA HIS A 46 4.54 0.19 -5.30
C HIS A 46 5.81 -0.63 -5.48
N ASP A 47 6.93 -0.20 -4.88
CA ASP A 47 8.18 -0.94 -4.87
C ASP A 47 8.00 -2.33 -4.24
N LYS A 48 7.49 -2.37 -3.02
CA LYS A 48 7.22 -3.62 -2.31
C LYS A 48 6.34 -4.57 -3.12
N ILE A 49 5.22 -4.07 -3.66
CA ILE A 49 4.27 -4.91 -4.40
C ILE A 49 4.85 -5.35 -5.74
N GLY A 50 5.51 -4.44 -6.45
CA GLY A 50 6.18 -4.73 -7.72
C GLY A 50 7.26 -5.79 -7.55
N HIS A 51 8.07 -5.67 -6.50
CA HIS A 51 9.11 -6.64 -6.17
C HIS A 51 8.53 -8.05 -5.93
N TYR A 52 7.51 -8.18 -5.08
CA TYR A 52 6.85 -9.47 -4.84
C TYR A 52 6.24 -10.06 -6.11
N PHE A 53 5.61 -9.24 -6.93
CA PHE A 53 5.00 -9.69 -8.17
C PHE A 53 6.06 -10.18 -9.17
N LEU A 54 7.11 -9.40 -9.39
CA LEU A 54 8.19 -9.77 -10.31
C LEU A 54 8.96 -10.99 -9.83
N PHE A 55 9.18 -11.11 -8.51
CA PHE A 55 9.78 -12.33 -7.95
C PHE A 55 8.90 -13.55 -8.24
N ALA A 56 7.57 -13.46 -8.02
CA ALA A 56 6.65 -14.54 -8.36
C ALA A 56 6.64 -14.86 -9.87
N MET A 57 6.90 -13.86 -10.74
CA MET A 57 7.07 -14.06 -12.18
C MET A 57 8.35 -14.85 -12.49
N THR A 58 9.48 -14.53 -11.85
CA THR A 58 10.74 -15.27 -12.07
C THR A 58 10.62 -16.74 -11.69
N GLU A 59 9.84 -17.07 -10.66
CA GLU A 59 9.57 -18.47 -10.29
C GLU A 59 8.75 -19.24 -11.35
N THR A 60 8.10 -18.55 -12.28
CA THR A 60 7.43 -19.17 -13.43
C THR A 60 8.33 -19.27 -14.68
N GLY A 61 9.61 -18.89 -14.54
CA GLY A 61 10.57 -18.87 -15.65
C GLY A 61 10.54 -17.59 -16.49
N CYS A 62 9.75 -16.59 -16.12
CA CYS A 62 9.71 -15.28 -16.78
C CYS A 62 10.83 -14.40 -16.22
N LEU A 63 11.92 -14.24 -16.98
CA LEU A 63 13.10 -13.50 -16.53
C LEU A 63 13.17 -12.07 -17.07
N LYS A 64 12.33 -11.72 -18.04
CA LYS A 64 12.28 -10.42 -18.69
C LYS A 64 10.85 -9.93 -18.84
N PRO A 65 10.60 -8.61 -18.79
CA PRO A 65 9.26 -8.05 -19.00
C PRO A 65 8.62 -8.49 -20.32
N GLN A 66 9.42 -8.62 -21.39
CA GLN A 66 8.97 -9.02 -22.73
C GLN A 66 8.48 -10.48 -22.80
N GLU A 67 8.87 -11.32 -21.85
CA GLU A 67 8.47 -12.73 -21.75
C GLU A 67 7.15 -12.91 -20.97
N MET A 68 6.57 -11.80 -20.47
CA MET A 68 5.28 -11.85 -19.78
C MET A 68 4.19 -12.40 -20.70
N ASN A 69 3.40 -13.31 -20.17
CA ASN A 69 2.25 -13.88 -20.85
C ASN A 69 1.09 -14.08 -19.86
N ALA A 70 -0.10 -14.41 -20.38
CA ALA A 70 -1.30 -14.56 -19.59
C ALA A 70 -1.17 -15.61 -18.47
N GLN A 71 -0.46 -16.71 -18.75
CA GLN A 71 -0.30 -17.82 -17.82
C GLN A 71 0.59 -17.44 -16.63
N ASN A 72 1.79 -16.89 -16.90
CA ASN A 72 2.72 -16.54 -15.82
C ASN A 72 2.21 -15.36 -14.98
N VAL A 73 1.55 -14.35 -15.58
CA VAL A 73 0.85 -13.28 -14.86
C VAL A 73 -0.25 -13.84 -13.95
N GLY A 74 -1.07 -14.77 -14.47
CA GLY A 74 -2.12 -15.42 -13.69
C GLY A 74 -1.56 -16.19 -12.47
N ILE A 75 -0.50 -16.99 -12.68
CA ILE A 75 0.15 -17.75 -11.61
C ILE A 75 0.76 -16.80 -10.56
N ALA A 76 1.45 -15.74 -10.99
CA ALA A 76 2.03 -14.75 -10.07
C ALA A 76 0.94 -14.06 -9.24
N CYS A 77 -0.20 -13.69 -9.84
CA CYS A 77 -1.34 -13.11 -9.10
C CYS A 77 -1.91 -14.05 -8.03
N LEU A 78 -1.92 -15.37 -8.27
CA LEU A 78 -2.38 -16.36 -7.29
C LEU A 78 -1.45 -16.49 -6.08
N LYS A 79 -0.16 -16.19 -6.24
CA LYS A 79 0.83 -16.19 -5.14
C LYS A 79 0.73 -14.95 -4.25
N ILE A 80 0.06 -13.89 -4.70
CA ILE A 80 -0.12 -12.67 -3.94
C ILE A 80 -1.18 -12.87 -2.85
N SER A 81 -0.78 -12.87 -1.61
CA SER A 81 -1.65 -13.15 -0.45
C SER A 81 -2.69 -12.05 -0.20
N SER A 82 -2.37 -10.81 -0.52
CA SER A 82 -3.23 -9.66 -0.25
C SER A 82 -4.01 -9.20 -1.48
N ARG A 83 -5.34 -9.26 -1.40
CA ARG A 83 -6.25 -8.75 -2.46
C ARG A 83 -6.06 -7.26 -2.75
N TRP A 84 -5.62 -6.47 -1.76
CA TRP A 84 -5.32 -5.05 -1.91
C TRP A 84 -4.19 -4.80 -2.90
N TYR A 85 -3.22 -5.69 -2.98
CA TYR A 85 -2.08 -5.56 -3.88
C TYR A 85 -2.45 -5.74 -5.35
N LEU A 86 -3.54 -6.47 -5.65
CA LEU A 86 -3.96 -6.74 -7.01
C LEU A 86 -4.34 -5.47 -7.79
N SER A 87 -4.86 -4.44 -7.12
CA SER A 87 -5.13 -3.15 -7.78
C SER A 87 -3.85 -2.45 -8.23
N HIS A 88 -2.79 -2.53 -7.42
CA HIS A 88 -1.48 -1.96 -7.74
C HIS A 88 -0.80 -2.76 -8.86
N ILE A 89 -0.89 -4.10 -8.83
CA ILE A 89 -0.38 -4.97 -9.91
C ILE A 89 -1.08 -4.65 -11.24
N ARG A 90 -2.37 -4.38 -11.23
CA ARG A 90 -3.09 -3.95 -12.44
C ARG A 90 -2.54 -2.63 -13.00
N THR A 91 -2.23 -1.68 -12.13
CA THR A 91 -1.62 -0.41 -12.54
C THR A 91 -0.21 -0.62 -13.08
N PHE A 92 0.58 -1.50 -12.45
CA PHE A 92 1.91 -1.88 -12.91
C PHE A 92 1.89 -2.55 -14.29
N LEU A 93 0.97 -3.48 -14.54
CA LEU A 93 0.83 -4.15 -15.84
C LEU A 93 0.37 -3.21 -16.96
N ARG A 94 -0.47 -2.20 -16.65
CA ARG A 94 -0.79 -1.14 -17.60
C ARG A 94 0.44 -0.31 -17.97
N TYR A 95 1.27 0.03 -16.98
CA TYR A 95 2.54 0.69 -17.24
C TYR A 95 3.44 -0.16 -18.12
N ALA A 96 3.55 -1.47 -17.87
CA ALA A 96 4.33 -2.40 -18.67
C ALA A 96 3.97 -2.33 -20.17
N TYR A 97 2.67 -2.29 -20.45
CA TYR A 97 2.17 -2.17 -21.83
C TYR A 97 2.40 -0.76 -22.39
N GLN A 98 2.09 0.30 -21.63
CA GLN A 98 2.23 1.68 -22.08
C GLN A 98 3.69 2.09 -22.35
N SER A 99 4.64 1.52 -21.62
CA SER A 99 6.07 1.72 -21.81
C SER A 99 6.70 0.82 -22.91
N GLY A 100 5.88 -0.02 -23.55
CA GLY A 100 6.34 -0.93 -24.61
C GLY A 100 7.15 -2.14 -24.12
N ASN A 101 7.12 -2.44 -22.82
CA ASN A 101 7.80 -3.57 -22.23
C ASN A 101 7.05 -4.90 -22.42
N THR A 102 5.76 -4.85 -22.76
CA THR A 102 4.95 -6.04 -23.08
C THR A 102 4.22 -5.85 -24.40
N ASP A 103 3.92 -6.96 -25.09
CA ASP A 103 3.23 -6.99 -26.37
C ASP A 103 1.75 -6.61 -26.29
N ARG A 104 1.15 -6.78 -25.11
CA ARG A 104 -0.26 -6.50 -24.83
C ARG A 104 -0.51 -6.11 -23.38
N ASP A 105 -1.68 -5.55 -23.10
CA ASP A 105 -2.10 -5.19 -21.75
C ASP A 105 -2.64 -6.43 -21.01
N TYR A 106 -1.86 -6.91 -20.05
CA TYR A 106 -2.22 -8.03 -19.17
C TYR A 106 -3.01 -7.61 -17.93
N SER A 107 -3.30 -6.32 -17.74
CA SER A 107 -4.01 -5.82 -16.55
C SER A 107 -5.41 -6.43 -16.37
N GLY A 108 -6.04 -6.84 -17.47
CA GLY A 108 -7.34 -7.50 -17.46
C GLY A 108 -7.35 -8.92 -16.87
N ILE A 109 -6.18 -9.57 -16.79
CA ILE A 109 -6.05 -10.92 -16.19
C ILE A 109 -6.09 -10.85 -14.66
N VAL A 110 -5.70 -9.73 -14.08
CA VAL A 110 -5.68 -9.56 -12.63
C VAL A 110 -7.11 -9.64 -12.07
N PRO A 111 -7.40 -10.57 -11.14
CA PRO A 111 -8.75 -10.75 -10.62
C PRO A 111 -9.33 -9.49 -9.98
N LEU A 112 -10.60 -9.21 -10.28
CA LEU A 112 -11.35 -8.13 -9.66
C LEU A 112 -12.02 -8.66 -8.39
N PHE A 113 -11.64 -8.13 -7.24
CA PHE A 113 -12.31 -8.43 -5.98
C PHE A 113 -13.03 -7.17 -5.49
N LYS A 114 -14.33 -7.30 -5.28
CA LYS A 114 -15.09 -6.30 -4.53
C LYS A 114 -14.85 -6.58 -3.04
N ILE A 115 -14.07 -5.73 -2.39
CA ILE A 115 -13.87 -5.81 -0.95
C ILE A 115 -15.09 -5.17 -0.30
N PRO A 116 -15.90 -5.91 0.49
CA PRO A 116 -16.98 -5.31 1.24
C PRO A 116 -16.39 -4.26 2.19
N GLN A 117 -16.80 -3.02 2.02
CA GLN A 117 -16.47 -1.98 2.99
C GLN A 117 -17.58 -1.99 4.04
N PRO A 118 -17.27 -2.27 5.32
CA PRO A 118 -18.23 -2.06 6.38
C PRO A 118 -18.61 -0.57 6.43
N TYR A 119 -19.86 -0.29 6.78
CA TYR A 119 -20.25 1.10 7.04
C TYR A 119 -19.33 1.68 8.11
N PRO A 120 -18.80 2.89 7.91
CA PRO A 120 -17.99 3.53 8.93
C PRO A 120 -18.81 3.69 10.21
N SER A 121 -18.21 3.35 11.35
CA SER A 121 -18.81 3.66 12.64
C SER A 121 -18.87 5.18 12.81
N VAL A 122 -20.01 5.69 13.20
CA VAL A 122 -20.21 7.12 13.44
C VAL A 122 -20.36 7.30 14.95
N TYR A 123 -19.57 8.20 15.53
CA TYR A 123 -19.71 8.56 16.93
C TYR A 123 -20.96 9.43 17.15
N THR A 124 -21.67 9.20 18.23
CA THR A 124 -22.76 10.08 18.66
C THR A 124 -22.22 11.41 19.20
N ALA A 125 -23.09 12.42 19.29
CA ALA A 125 -22.67 13.71 19.83
C ALA A 125 -22.20 13.60 21.30
N GLU A 126 -22.81 12.69 22.09
CA GLU A 126 -22.44 12.41 23.48
C GLU A 126 -21.07 11.74 23.57
N GLU A 127 -20.76 10.82 22.65
CA GLU A 127 -19.44 10.17 22.59
C GLU A 127 -18.35 11.17 22.21
N ILE A 128 -18.60 12.03 21.22
CA ILE A 128 -17.70 13.12 20.84
C ILE A 128 -17.43 14.04 22.04
N GLN A 129 -18.48 14.45 22.75
CA GLN A 129 -18.30 15.31 23.90
C GLN A 129 -17.51 14.65 25.04
N LYS A 130 -17.69 13.33 25.26
CA LYS A 130 -16.89 12.58 26.24
C LYS A 130 -15.41 12.54 25.82
N ILE A 131 -15.12 12.32 24.55
CA ILE A 131 -13.75 12.32 24.02
C ILE A 131 -13.11 13.71 24.20
N GLU A 132 -13.81 14.78 23.83
CA GLU A 132 -13.35 16.15 23.98
C GLU A 132 -13.04 16.49 25.45
N ASN A 133 -13.90 16.07 26.36
CA ASN A 133 -13.74 16.32 27.80
C ASN A 133 -12.65 15.45 28.46
N SER A 134 -12.20 14.38 27.81
CA SER A 134 -11.18 13.50 28.37
C SER A 134 -9.74 14.03 28.20
N VAL A 135 -9.55 15.07 27.39
CA VAL A 135 -8.22 15.64 27.13
C VAL A 135 -7.83 16.58 28.24
N ASP A 136 -6.72 16.28 28.93
CA ASP A 136 -6.14 17.17 29.95
C ASP A 136 -5.50 18.40 29.30
N GLN A 137 -6.10 19.57 29.52
CA GLN A 137 -5.64 20.86 28.99
C GLN A 137 -4.71 21.62 29.95
N SER A 138 -4.24 21.01 31.03
CA SER A 138 -3.36 21.67 32.01
C SER A 138 -1.97 21.98 31.46
N SER A 139 -1.52 21.21 30.45
CA SER A 139 -0.22 21.35 29.81
C SER A 139 -0.30 21.98 28.41
N PRO A 140 0.79 22.58 27.89
CA PRO A 140 0.85 23.06 26.51
C PRO A 140 0.57 21.96 25.47
N HIS A 141 1.05 20.74 25.72
CA HIS A 141 0.80 19.59 24.85
C HIS A 141 -0.69 19.22 24.84
N GLY A 142 -1.33 19.16 26.01
CA GLY A 142 -2.76 18.85 26.09
C GLY A 142 -3.63 19.91 25.41
N LYS A 143 -3.26 21.20 25.49
CA LYS A 143 -3.96 22.26 24.74
C LYS A 143 -3.84 22.09 23.24
N ARG A 144 -2.64 21.72 22.74
CA ARG A 144 -2.41 21.42 21.31
C ARG A 144 -3.25 20.22 20.86
N ASP A 145 -3.23 19.15 21.65
CA ASP A 145 -3.96 17.92 21.32
C ASP A 145 -5.48 18.15 21.35
N TYR A 146 -5.97 18.96 22.28
CA TYR A 146 -7.37 19.38 22.30
C TYR A 146 -7.76 20.22 21.07
N ALA A 147 -6.90 21.16 20.65
CA ALA A 147 -7.13 21.93 19.42
C ALA A 147 -7.17 21.03 18.19
N ALA A 148 -6.24 20.08 18.07
CA ALA A 148 -6.23 19.08 16.98
C ALA A 148 -7.51 18.24 16.98
N LEU A 149 -7.97 17.82 18.16
CA LEU A 149 -9.23 17.08 18.31
C LEU A 149 -10.44 17.90 17.83
N LEU A 150 -10.53 19.18 18.22
CA LEU A 150 -11.62 20.07 17.77
C LEU A 150 -11.61 20.26 16.25
N LEU A 151 -10.43 20.38 15.62
CA LEU A 151 -10.31 20.47 14.16
C LEU A 151 -10.86 19.21 13.49
N ALA A 152 -10.58 18.03 14.05
CA ALA A 152 -11.11 16.77 13.54
C ALA A 152 -12.62 16.61 13.78
N THR A 153 -13.10 16.86 15.00
CA THR A 153 -14.49 16.56 15.42
C THR A 153 -15.49 17.60 14.95
N ARG A 154 -15.10 18.88 14.92
CA ARG A 154 -16.01 19.99 14.58
C ARG A 154 -15.92 20.42 13.12
N LEU A 155 -14.74 20.33 12.51
CA LEU A 155 -14.52 20.78 11.14
C LEU A 155 -14.30 19.62 10.15
N GLY A 156 -14.13 18.38 10.64
CA GLY A 156 -13.91 17.20 9.80
C GLY A 156 -12.58 17.22 9.03
N ILE A 157 -11.59 17.94 9.54
CA ILE A 157 -10.27 18.02 8.90
C ILE A 157 -9.56 16.67 9.04
N ARG A 158 -8.92 16.21 7.95
CA ARG A 158 -8.20 14.93 7.97
C ARG A 158 -6.99 15.00 8.90
N SER A 159 -6.72 13.90 9.60
CA SER A 159 -5.59 13.80 10.55
C SER A 159 -4.23 14.16 9.91
N GLY A 160 -4.01 13.80 8.64
CA GLY A 160 -2.81 14.17 7.90
C GLY A 160 -2.65 15.69 7.71
N ASP A 161 -3.75 16.38 7.41
CA ASP A 161 -3.74 17.84 7.25
C ASP A 161 -3.51 18.53 8.60
N ILE A 162 -4.12 18.04 9.68
CA ILE A 162 -3.89 18.56 11.04
C ILE A 162 -2.44 18.37 11.46
N SER A 163 -1.83 17.24 11.15
CA SER A 163 -0.42 16.95 11.53
C SER A 163 0.59 17.76 10.75
N SER A 164 0.20 18.35 9.62
CA SER A 164 1.06 19.20 8.78
C SER A 164 0.96 20.70 9.10
N MET A 165 0.08 21.09 10.01
CA MET A 165 -0.08 22.45 10.53
C MET A 165 0.95 22.77 11.61
#